data_61f04e048cc58de8b540a2d51c588e70
#
_entry.id   61f04e048cc58de8b540a2d51c588e70
#
_cell.length_a   1.000
_cell.length_b   1.000
_cell.length_c   1.000
_cell.angle_alpha   90.00
_cell.angle_beta   90.00
_cell.angle_gamma   90.00
#
_symmetry.space_group_name_H-M   'P 1'
#
loop_
_entity.id
_entity.type
_entity.pdbx_description
1 polymer ?
#
loop_
_entity_poly.entity_id
_entity_poly.type
_entity_poly.pdbx_seq_one_letter_code
_entity_poly.pdbx_strand_id
1 'polypeptide(L)'
;MAPMNQAFSPNDLATRAATVFQPRTPIATRDLFAGRWDELITVADAVNQPGLHAVIYGERGVGKTSLANVVKPTILALDEFGPDEANAKLRVVVKTVATSGDSFSSIWENLFRDINLIDDSPVVGFMSAANGRVPLLEAYGVDSPLTVDDVRRILSNLPGSVFIVDEFDRVPKETSKTFTDLIKTLSDFSVNSTVVLVGVSDTIGQLVSDHASIVRAISQIFLRRMLPRELKVILDTAEKRLGVKFTDEAAQLIVHISQGLPHYTHLIGLHSVRAAVRQGSPPNIDRNDVFKALEEATKQSEQSARDRHSRATHSSHKEALYRPILLACAVAAAQQHDAL
;
A
#
# COMPACT_ATOMS: atom_id res chain seq x y z
N MET A 1 14.58 11.55 -23.63
CA MET A 1 15.28 10.26 -23.84
C MET A 1 16.71 10.40 -23.36
N ALA A 2 17.05 9.88 -22.20
CA ALA A 2 18.45 9.82 -21.73
C ALA A 2 19.11 8.59 -22.38
N PRO A 3 20.40 8.63 -22.73
CA PRO A 3 21.07 7.56 -23.44
C PRO A 3 21.16 6.30 -22.56
N MET A 4 20.53 5.23 -23.01
CA MET A 4 20.73 3.87 -22.51
C MET A 4 22.11 3.40 -22.98
N ASN A 5 23.13 3.46 -22.13
CA ASN A 5 24.33 2.62 -22.10
C ASN A 5 25.48 3.28 -21.31
N GLN A 6 25.24 3.65 -20.05
CA GLN A 6 26.37 3.84 -19.13
C GLN A 6 26.44 2.60 -18.24
N ALA A 7 27.43 1.77 -18.41
CA ALA A 7 27.79 0.73 -17.46
C ALA A 7 28.09 1.42 -16.12
N PHE A 8 27.26 1.15 -15.11
CA PHE A 8 27.43 1.74 -13.78
C PHE A 8 28.68 1.16 -13.11
N SER A 9 29.34 1.97 -12.29
CA SER A 9 30.37 1.42 -11.42
C SER A 9 29.73 0.39 -10.44
N PRO A 10 30.46 -0.61 -9.97
CA PRO A 10 29.93 -1.60 -9.03
C PRO A 10 29.28 -0.97 -7.79
N ASN A 11 29.87 0.08 -7.23
CA ASN A 11 29.34 0.78 -6.07
C ASN A 11 28.05 1.57 -6.40
N ASP A 12 27.98 2.17 -7.59
CA ASP A 12 26.77 2.84 -8.05
C ASP A 12 25.61 1.85 -8.23
N LEU A 13 25.89 0.67 -8.79
CA LEU A 13 24.91 -0.37 -8.98
C LEU A 13 24.35 -0.87 -7.64
N ALA A 14 25.22 -1.13 -6.65
CA ALA A 14 24.79 -1.57 -5.31
C ALA A 14 23.92 -0.52 -4.60
N THR A 15 24.20 0.78 -4.81
CA THR A 15 23.42 1.89 -4.26
C THR A 15 22.09 2.04 -4.99
N ARG A 16 22.10 2.02 -6.32
CA ARG A 16 20.89 2.11 -7.15
C ARG A 16 19.95 0.93 -6.96
N ALA A 17 20.47 -0.26 -6.67
CA ALA A 17 19.64 -1.41 -6.36
C ALA A 17 18.68 -1.11 -5.20
N ALA A 18 19.07 -0.32 -4.20
CA ALA A 18 18.21 0.07 -3.08
C ALA A 18 17.11 1.08 -3.46
N THR A 19 17.22 1.79 -4.59
CA THR A 19 16.15 2.68 -5.07
C THR A 19 15.11 1.92 -5.90
N VAL A 20 15.46 0.78 -6.46
CA VAL A 20 14.58 -0.06 -7.26
C VAL A 20 13.93 -1.14 -6.40
N PHE A 21 14.71 -1.83 -5.59
CA PHE A 21 14.22 -2.78 -4.63
C PHE A 21 13.95 -2.11 -3.28
N GLN A 22 12.71 -2.06 -2.87
CA GLN A 22 12.26 -1.38 -1.65
C GLN A 22 11.63 -2.38 -0.66
N PRO A 23 12.45 -3.22 0.01
CA PRO A 23 11.90 -4.24 0.90
C PRO A 23 11.30 -3.69 2.20
N ARG A 24 11.73 -2.49 2.64
CA ARG A 24 11.34 -1.92 3.95
C ARG A 24 10.27 -0.84 3.87
N THR A 25 10.06 -0.29 2.69
CA THR A 25 9.11 0.79 2.46
C THR A 25 8.07 0.39 1.41
N PRO A 26 6.79 0.72 1.61
CA PRO A 26 5.79 0.49 0.59
C PRO A 26 6.12 1.25 -0.69
N ILE A 27 5.83 0.63 -1.84
CA ILE A 27 5.98 1.28 -3.15
C ILE A 27 5.05 2.49 -3.21
N ALA A 28 5.58 3.62 -3.67
CA ALA A 28 4.85 4.87 -3.76
C ALA A 28 4.65 5.38 -5.20
N THR A 29 5.36 4.78 -6.16
CA THR A 29 5.35 5.22 -7.58
C THR A 29 4.79 4.14 -8.50
N ARG A 30 4.03 4.55 -9.51
CA ARG A 30 3.45 3.64 -10.53
C ARG A 30 4.52 2.81 -11.24
N ASP A 31 5.66 3.40 -11.51
CA ASP A 31 6.75 2.77 -12.27
C ASP A 31 7.42 1.59 -11.58
N LEU A 32 7.35 1.53 -10.24
CA LEU A 32 7.86 0.42 -9.44
C LEU A 32 6.75 -0.53 -9.01
N PHE A 33 5.49 -0.16 -9.24
CA PHE A 33 4.34 -0.96 -8.88
C PHE A 33 4.15 -2.11 -9.88
N ALA A 34 4.23 -3.34 -9.40
CA ALA A 34 4.15 -4.53 -10.22
C ALA A 34 2.82 -5.29 -9.99
N GLY A 35 2.20 -5.71 -11.07
CA GLY A 35 0.91 -6.42 -11.02
C GLY A 35 -0.22 -5.58 -10.44
N ARG A 36 -1.31 -6.23 -10.02
CA ARG A 36 -2.43 -5.58 -9.30
C ARG A 36 -3.19 -4.51 -10.10
N TRP A 37 -3.10 -4.55 -11.42
CA TRP A 37 -3.80 -3.58 -12.27
C TRP A 37 -5.32 -3.73 -12.19
N ASP A 38 -5.83 -4.95 -12.07
CA ASP A 38 -7.27 -5.23 -11.97
C ASP A 38 -7.82 -4.66 -10.65
N GLU A 39 -7.09 -4.84 -9.55
CA GLU A 39 -7.45 -4.28 -8.25
C GLU A 39 -7.40 -2.73 -8.27
N LEU A 40 -6.40 -2.16 -8.95
CA LEU A 40 -6.29 -0.71 -9.09
C LEU A 40 -7.42 -0.12 -9.95
N ILE A 41 -7.79 -0.79 -11.05
CA ILE A 41 -8.94 -0.43 -11.88
C ILE A 41 -10.23 -0.49 -11.04
N THR A 42 -10.41 -1.53 -10.23
CA THR A 42 -11.59 -1.65 -9.36
C THR A 42 -11.68 -0.49 -8.35
N VAL A 43 -10.55 -0.02 -7.80
CA VAL A 43 -10.53 1.21 -6.98
C VAL A 43 -10.94 2.42 -7.80
N ALA A 44 -10.40 2.57 -9.01
CA ALA A 44 -10.71 3.69 -9.90
C ALA A 44 -12.20 3.71 -10.30
N ASP A 45 -12.78 2.54 -10.56
CA ASP A 45 -14.20 2.39 -10.86
C ASP A 45 -15.08 2.84 -9.68
N ALA A 46 -14.68 2.47 -8.44
CA ALA A 46 -15.37 2.93 -7.24
C ALA A 46 -15.28 4.45 -7.06
N VAL A 47 -14.13 5.04 -7.36
CA VAL A 47 -13.93 6.50 -7.29
C VAL A 47 -14.76 7.25 -8.33
N ASN A 48 -15.06 6.64 -9.46
CA ASN A 48 -15.85 7.26 -10.54
C ASN A 48 -17.36 7.11 -10.34
N GLN A 49 -17.81 6.42 -9.29
CA GLN A 49 -19.24 6.21 -9.01
C GLN A 49 -19.62 6.92 -7.70
N PRO A 50 -20.40 8.04 -7.77
CA PRO A 50 -20.84 8.74 -6.56
C PRO A 50 -21.58 7.82 -5.58
N GLY A 51 -21.24 7.90 -4.31
CA GLY A 51 -21.81 7.06 -3.26
C GLY A 51 -21.24 5.64 -3.17
N LEU A 52 -20.27 5.29 -4.04
CA LEU A 52 -19.53 4.03 -3.93
C LEU A 52 -18.19 4.27 -3.21
N HIS A 53 -17.84 3.36 -2.33
CA HIS A 53 -16.63 3.37 -1.53
C HIS A 53 -15.81 2.10 -1.78
N ALA A 54 -14.58 2.04 -1.32
CA ALA A 54 -13.74 0.87 -1.52
C ALA A 54 -13.14 0.35 -0.22
N VAL A 55 -12.98 -0.96 -0.14
CA VAL A 55 -12.29 -1.61 0.96
C VAL A 55 -11.23 -2.55 0.40
N ILE A 56 -9.96 -2.27 0.71
CA ILE A 56 -8.80 -3.05 0.28
C ILE A 56 -8.36 -3.92 1.46
N TYR A 57 -8.40 -5.23 1.30
CA TYR A 57 -8.07 -6.14 2.39
C TYR A 57 -7.29 -7.38 1.91
N GLY A 58 -6.65 -8.06 2.85
CA GLY A 58 -5.81 -9.23 2.59
C GLY A 58 -4.81 -9.44 3.71
N GLU A 59 -4.03 -10.51 3.62
CA GLU A 59 -3.02 -10.81 4.65
C GLU A 59 -1.89 -9.77 4.70
N ARG A 60 -1.08 -9.83 5.76
CA ARG A 60 0.09 -8.94 5.90
C ARG A 60 1.13 -9.25 4.82
N GLY A 61 1.75 -8.19 4.27
CA GLY A 61 2.84 -8.31 3.30
C GLY A 61 2.42 -8.45 1.84
N VAL A 62 1.11 -8.58 1.53
CA VAL A 62 0.62 -8.72 0.14
C VAL A 62 0.66 -7.44 -0.69
N GLY A 63 0.98 -6.28 -0.08
CA GLY A 63 1.14 -5.01 -0.79
C GLY A 63 -0.05 -4.05 -0.70
N LYS A 64 -0.94 -4.17 0.29
CA LYS A 64 -2.10 -3.27 0.49
C LYS A 64 -1.71 -1.79 0.53
N THR A 65 -0.77 -1.44 1.40
CA THR A 65 -0.26 -0.06 1.53
C THR A 65 0.38 0.45 0.23
N SER A 66 1.07 -0.42 -0.52
CA SER A 66 1.62 -0.06 -1.83
C SER A 66 0.52 0.23 -2.85
N LEU A 67 -0.55 -0.58 -2.88
CA LEU A 67 -1.72 -0.29 -3.71
C LEU A 67 -2.35 1.06 -3.31
N ALA A 68 -2.59 1.28 -2.03
CA ALA A 68 -3.14 2.54 -1.51
C ALA A 68 -2.29 3.77 -1.88
N ASN A 69 -0.96 3.64 -1.86
CA ASN A 69 -0.06 4.73 -2.26
C ASN A 69 -0.15 5.06 -3.75
N VAL A 70 -0.39 4.05 -4.59
CA VAL A 70 -0.45 4.20 -6.05
C VAL A 70 -1.82 4.68 -6.53
N VAL A 71 -2.86 4.60 -5.69
CA VAL A 71 -4.19 5.14 -6.01
C VAL A 71 -4.12 6.61 -6.39
N LYS A 72 -3.48 7.46 -5.57
CA LYS A 72 -3.38 8.91 -5.83
C LYS A 72 -2.78 9.24 -7.21
N PRO A 73 -1.55 8.81 -7.54
CA PRO A 73 -0.96 9.12 -8.85
C PRO A 73 -1.72 8.47 -10.01
N THR A 74 -2.49 7.42 -9.76
CA THR A 74 -3.32 6.79 -10.80
C THR A 74 -4.57 7.60 -11.08
N ILE A 75 -5.30 8.00 -10.04
CA ILE A 75 -6.50 8.84 -10.20
C ILE A 75 -6.15 10.16 -10.87
N LEU A 76 -5.09 10.84 -10.41
CA LEU A 76 -4.65 12.10 -11.01
C LEU A 76 -4.26 11.95 -12.48
N ALA A 77 -3.60 10.85 -12.86
CA ALA A 77 -3.26 10.58 -14.25
C ALA A 77 -4.52 10.27 -15.11
N LEU A 78 -5.52 9.59 -14.55
CA LEU A 78 -6.79 9.35 -15.26
C LEU A 78 -7.56 10.65 -15.48
N ASP A 79 -7.53 11.56 -14.52
CA ASP A 79 -8.16 12.89 -14.65
C ASP A 79 -7.43 13.77 -15.71
N GLU A 80 -6.10 13.65 -15.83
CA GLU A 80 -5.30 14.40 -16.82
C GLU A 80 -5.53 13.93 -18.26
N PHE A 81 -5.75 12.63 -18.47
CA PHE A 81 -5.92 12.03 -19.79
C PHE A 81 -7.38 11.66 -20.11
N GLY A 82 -8.34 12.08 -19.28
CA GLY A 82 -9.75 11.82 -19.50
C GLY A 82 -10.34 12.62 -20.68
N PRO A 83 -11.47 12.17 -21.27
CA PRO A 83 -12.08 12.82 -22.44
C PRO A 83 -12.64 14.21 -22.17
N ASP A 84 -12.77 14.63 -20.92
CA ASP A 84 -13.29 15.93 -20.50
C ASP A 84 -12.16 16.87 -19.99
N GLU A 85 -11.21 17.22 -20.85
CA GLU A 85 -10.13 18.19 -20.52
C GLU A 85 -10.67 19.53 -19.99
N ALA A 86 -11.87 19.97 -20.42
CA ALA A 86 -12.50 21.20 -19.96
C ALA A 86 -13.09 21.10 -18.53
N ASN A 87 -13.26 19.89 -18.00
CA ASN A 87 -13.81 19.58 -16.67
C ASN A 87 -12.85 18.73 -15.82
N ALA A 88 -11.56 18.72 -16.10
CA ALA A 88 -10.56 18.09 -15.25
C ALA A 88 -10.63 18.72 -13.85
N LYS A 89 -11.66 18.33 -13.10
CA LYS A 89 -11.82 18.72 -11.69
C LYS A 89 -10.65 18.12 -10.96
N LEU A 90 -9.73 18.96 -10.51
CA LEU A 90 -8.64 18.59 -9.63
C LEU A 90 -9.23 17.85 -8.42
N ARG A 91 -9.24 16.53 -8.49
CA ARG A 91 -9.72 15.71 -7.37
C ARG A 91 -8.78 15.85 -6.19
N VAL A 92 -9.36 16.01 -5.03
CA VAL A 92 -8.61 15.96 -3.77
C VAL A 92 -8.38 14.51 -3.40
N VAL A 93 -7.12 14.06 -3.37
CA VAL A 93 -6.76 12.71 -2.92
C VAL A 93 -5.85 12.81 -1.71
N VAL A 94 -6.35 12.41 -0.55
CA VAL A 94 -5.64 12.48 0.73
C VAL A 94 -5.58 11.10 1.38
N LYS A 95 -4.46 10.82 2.04
CA LYS A 95 -4.25 9.57 2.76
C LYS A 95 -3.78 9.83 4.18
N THR A 96 -4.32 9.05 5.12
CA THR A 96 -3.82 8.95 6.50
C THR A 96 -3.55 7.50 6.88
N VAL A 97 -2.81 7.28 7.96
CA VAL A 97 -2.57 5.96 8.55
C VAL A 97 -3.20 5.95 9.93
N ALA A 98 -4.12 5.03 10.14
CA ALA A 98 -4.84 4.93 11.42
C ALA A 98 -4.00 4.22 12.49
N THR A 99 -4.24 4.59 13.74
CA THR A 99 -3.62 4.00 14.93
C THR A 99 -4.68 3.47 15.90
N SER A 100 -4.27 2.68 16.89
CA SER A 100 -5.17 2.13 17.89
C SER A 100 -5.79 3.17 18.84
N GLY A 101 -5.26 4.39 18.85
CA GLY A 101 -5.78 5.51 19.65
C GLY A 101 -6.68 6.47 18.89
N ASP A 102 -6.86 6.25 17.58
CA ASP A 102 -7.59 7.20 16.75
C ASP A 102 -9.12 7.06 16.90
N SER A 103 -9.76 8.20 17.16
CA SER A 103 -11.19 8.36 17.05
C SER A 103 -11.61 8.69 15.61
N PHE A 104 -12.92 8.63 15.34
CA PHE A 104 -13.47 9.08 14.06
C PHE A 104 -13.08 10.54 13.76
N SER A 105 -13.21 11.43 14.75
CA SER A 105 -12.85 12.85 14.60
C SER A 105 -11.36 13.03 14.29
N SER A 106 -10.46 12.38 15.04
CA SER A 106 -9.02 12.56 14.84
C SER A 106 -8.56 12.10 13.45
N ILE A 107 -9.15 11.03 12.90
CA ILE A 107 -8.85 10.57 11.54
C ILE A 107 -9.28 11.60 10.52
N TRP A 108 -10.48 12.16 10.63
CA TRP A 108 -10.98 13.17 9.70
C TRP A 108 -10.26 14.49 9.83
N GLU A 109 -9.92 14.92 11.04
CA GLU A 109 -9.07 16.09 11.28
C GLU A 109 -7.70 15.95 10.58
N ASN A 110 -7.08 14.75 10.67
CA ASN A 110 -5.83 14.47 9.98
C ASN A 110 -5.99 14.48 8.45
N LEU A 111 -7.10 13.96 7.92
CA LEU A 111 -7.38 13.98 6.48
C LEU A 111 -7.66 15.40 5.97
N PHE A 112 -8.32 16.24 6.75
CA PHE A 112 -8.68 17.60 6.35
C PHE A 112 -7.56 18.61 6.56
N ARG A 113 -6.58 18.32 7.41
CA ARG A 113 -5.48 19.24 7.77
C ARG A 113 -4.73 19.80 6.58
N ASP A 114 -4.50 18.96 5.57
CA ASP A 114 -3.70 19.33 4.39
C ASP A 114 -4.55 19.92 3.26
N ILE A 115 -5.86 20.09 3.48
CA ILE A 115 -6.78 20.66 2.51
C ILE A 115 -7.01 22.12 2.84
N ASN A 116 -6.65 23.00 1.89
CA ASN A 116 -6.91 24.42 1.99
C ASN A 116 -7.84 24.84 0.85
N LEU A 117 -8.83 25.65 1.18
CA LEU A 117 -9.68 26.31 0.20
C LEU A 117 -9.06 27.66 -0.21
N ILE A 118 -9.28 28.06 -1.46
CA ILE A 118 -8.95 29.41 -1.92
C ILE A 118 -10.12 30.30 -1.49
N ASP A 119 -9.84 31.32 -0.71
CA ASP A 119 -10.84 32.33 -0.36
C ASP A 119 -10.93 33.34 -1.51
N ASP A 120 -11.92 33.15 -2.37
CA ASP A 120 -12.25 34.06 -3.47
C ASP A 120 -13.16 35.24 -3.00
N SER A 121 -13.33 35.46 -1.70
CA SER A 121 -14.16 36.54 -1.18
C SER A 121 -13.63 37.89 -1.66
N PRO A 122 -14.47 38.77 -2.24
CA PRO A 122 -14.02 40.07 -2.64
C PRO A 122 -13.60 40.89 -1.41
N VAL A 123 -12.33 41.24 -1.37
CA VAL A 123 -11.76 42.03 -0.26
C VAL A 123 -12.39 43.43 -0.29
N VAL A 124 -13.27 43.73 0.64
CA VAL A 124 -13.78 45.05 0.90
C VAL A 124 -12.87 45.72 1.93
N GLY A 125 -11.94 46.57 1.46
CA GLY A 125 -11.05 47.37 2.30
C GLY A 125 -9.55 47.15 2.02
N PHE A 126 -8.73 48.11 2.42
CA PHE A 126 -7.27 48.16 2.22
C PHE A 126 -6.49 47.16 3.08
N MET A 127 -6.86 45.87 3.10
CA MET A 127 -6.01 44.84 3.67
C MET A 127 -5.35 44.07 2.53
N SER A 128 -4.03 44.00 2.59
CA SER A 128 -3.18 43.25 1.67
C SER A 128 -3.71 41.82 1.55
N ALA A 129 -4.01 41.38 0.34
CA ALA A 129 -4.32 39.98 0.02
C ALA A 129 -3.09 39.12 0.34
N ALA A 130 -2.96 38.69 1.56
CA ALA A 130 -2.24 37.46 1.85
C ALA A 130 -3.00 36.38 1.08
N ASN A 131 -2.32 35.64 0.19
CA ASN A 131 -2.88 34.54 -0.61
C ASN A 131 -3.84 33.73 0.25
N GLY A 132 -5.15 33.98 0.12
CA GLY A 132 -6.17 33.54 1.04
C GLY A 132 -6.43 32.05 0.97
N ARG A 133 -5.50 31.25 1.52
CA ARG A 133 -5.72 29.85 1.80
C ARG A 133 -6.26 29.71 3.21
N VAL A 134 -7.49 29.26 3.33
CA VAL A 134 -8.13 29.00 4.62
C VAL A 134 -8.17 27.49 4.84
N PRO A 135 -7.73 27.00 6.00
CA PRO A 135 -7.87 25.59 6.36
C PRO A 135 -9.31 25.14 6.24
N LEU A 136 -9.54 23.92 5.73
CA LEU A 136 -10.87 23.40 5.41
C LEU A 136 -11.83 23.49 6.61
N LEU A 137 -11.43 23.05 7.79
CA LEU A 137 -12.28 23.08 8.99
C LEU A 137 -12.64 24.49 9.44
N GLU A 138 -11.72 25.43 9.33
CA GLU A 138 -11.96 26.84 9.64
C GLU A 138 -12.96 27.46 8.66
N ALA A 139 -12.81 27.17 7.36
CA ALA A 139 -13.72 27.65 6.31
C ALA A 139 -15.17 27.17 6.50
N TYR A 140 -15.35 25.97 7.06
CA TYR A 140 -16.68 25.43 7.36
C TYR A 140 -17.19 25.76 8.76
N GLY A 141 -16.40 26.43 9.60
CA GLY A 141 -16.77 26.80 10.97
C GLY A 141 -17.15 25.59 11.83
N VAL A 142 -16.39 24.51 11.70
CA VAL A 142 -16.68 23.25 12.41
C VAL A 142 -15.66 23.02 13.51
N ASP A 143 -16.17 22.82 14.71
CA ASP A 143 -15.38 22.56 15.90
C ASP A 143 -15.18 21.04 16.10
N SER A 144 -14.09 20.68 16.77
CA SER A 144 -13.84 19.30 17.23
C SER A 144 -14.68 18.97 18.49
N PRO A 145 -15.20 17.76 18.65
CA PRO A 145 -15.03 16.60 17.76
C PRO A 145 -16.01 16.58 16.58
N LEU A 146 -15.50 16.18 15.39
CA LEU A 146 -16.27 16.07 14.16
C LEU A 146 -17.32 14.94 14.26
N THR A 147 -18.55 15.24 13.83
CA THR A 147 -19.64 14.27 13.70
C THR A 147 -19.72 13.70 12.28
N VAL A 148 -20.50 12.63 12.10
CA VAL A 148 -20.80 12.05 10.78
C VAL A 148 -21.44 13.09 9.85
N ASP A 149 -22.33 13.92 10.40
CA ASP A 149 -23.03 14.96 9.60
C ASP A 149 -22.10 16.11 9.20
N ASP A 150 -21.16 16.51 10.06
CA ASP A 150 -20.15 17.51 9.71
C ASP A 150 -19.29 17.04 8.55
N VAL A 151 -18.79 15.79 8.64
CA VAL A 151 -18.00 15.20 7.57
C VAL A 151 -18.82 15.09 6.28
N ARG A 152 -20.05 14.58 6.33
CA ARG A 152 -20.94 14.52 5.17
C ARG A 152 -21.13 15.91 4.53
N ARG A 153 -21.42 16.93 5.34
CA ARG A 153 -21.63 18.31 4.89
C ARG A 153 -20.39 18.87 4.17
N ILE A 154 -19.21 18.65 4.72
CA ILE A 154 -17.95 19.06 4.10
C ILE A 154 -17.76 18.33 2.77
N LEU A 155 -17.87 16.98 2.77
CA LEU A 155 -17.63 16.17 1.57
C LEU A 155 -18.64 16.45 0.45
N SER A 156 -19.88 16.83 0.78
CA SER A 156 -20.90 17.18 -0.22
C SER A 156 -20.58 18.47 -0.97
N ASN A 157 -19.73 19.33 -0.42
CA ASN A 157 -19.36 20.62 -1.01
C ASN A 157 -17.94 20.61 -1.62
N LEU A 158 -17.17 19.54 -1.41
CA LEU A 158 -15.88 19.38 -2.08
C LEU A 158 -16.05 18.90 -3.53
N PRO A 159 -15.11 19.26 -4.43
CA PRO A 159 -15.02 18.58 -5.72
C PRO A 159 -14.82 17.08 -5.49
N GLY A 160 -15.01 16.25 -6.49
CA GLY A 160 -14.81 14.81 -6.37
C GLY A 160 -13.53 14.49 -5.60
N SER A 161 -13.63 13.72 -4.51
CA SER A 161 -12.53 13.55 -3.56
C SER A 161 -12.35 12.09 -3.16
N VAL A 162 -11.11 11.72 -2.81
CA VAL A 162 -10.76 10.37 -2.36
C VAL A 162 -10.01 10.45 -1.03
N PHE A 163 -10.56 9.81 -0.02
CA PHE A 163 -10.00 9.76 1.33
C PHE A 163 -9.57 8.35 1.67
N ILE A 164 -8.27 8.13 1.84
CA ILE A 164 -7.69 6.82 2.07
C ILE A 164 -7.29 6.71 3.55
N VAL A 165 -7.81 5.71 4.24
CA VAL A 165 -7.44 5.38 5.62
C VAL A 165 -6.72 4.04 5.62
N ASP A 166 -5.41 4.06 5.76
CA ASP A 166 -4.57 2.86 5.83
C ASP A 166 -4.47 2.32 7.27
N GLU A 167 -4.19 1.03 7.42
CA GLU A 167 -4.16 0.31 8.69
C GLU A 167 -5.48 0.45 9.50
N PHE A 168 -6.61 0.52 8.82
CA PHE A 168 -7.93 0.68 9.43
C PHE A 168 -8.31 -0.47 10.38
N ASP A 169 -7.68 -1.61 10.27
CA ASP A 169 -7.82 -2.73 11.21
C ASP A 169 -7.32 -2.42 12.63
N ARG A 170 -6.63 -1.30 12.84
CA ARG A 170 -6.12 -0.88 14.16
C ARG A 170 -7.10 -0.02 14.95
N VAL A 171 -8.10 0.56 14.31
CA VAL A 171 -9.02 1.48 15.00
C VAL A 171 -9.92 0.77 16.02
N PRO A 172 -10.35 1.45 17.09
CA PRO A 172 -11.34 0.93 18.01
C PRO A 172 -12.65 0.55 17.28
N LYS A 173 -13.37 -0.43 17.80
CA LYS A 173 -14.66 -0.88 17.24
C LYS A 173 -15.69 0.25 17.08
N GLU A 174 -15.75 1.16 18.04
CA GLU A 174 -16.65 2.32 17.99
C GLU A 174 -16.31 3.24 16.82
N THR A 175 -15.01 3.50 16.59
CA THR A 175 -14.55 4.27 15.42
C THR A 175 -14.93 3.57 14.13
N SER A 176 -14.72 2.25 14.04
CA SER A 176 -15.09 1.45 12.88
C SER A 176 -16.59 1.52 12.58
N LYS A 177 -17.45 1.44 13.61
CA LYS A 177 -18.90 1.58 13.48
C LYS A 177 -19.31 2.95 12.96
N THR A 178 -18.71 4.02 13.49
CA THR A 178 -18.98 5.39 13.02
C THR A 178 -18.57 5.60 11.55
N PHE A 179 -17.48 4.97 11.09
CA PHE A 179 -17.12 4.95 9.66
C PHE A 179 -18.16 4.19 8.82
N THR A 180 -18.74 3.12 9.35
CA THR A 180 -19.83 2.39 8.69
C THR A 180 -21.06 3.27 8.49
N ASP A 181 -21.44 4.02 9.53
CA ASP A 181 -22.57 4.97 9.47
C ASP A 181 -22.28 6.10 8.45
N LEU A 182 -21.06 6.62 8.42
CA LEU A 182 -20.65 7.61 7.42
C LEU A 182 -20.75 7.06 6.00
N ILE A 183 -20.19 5.90 5.72
CA ILE A 183 -20.22 5.27 4.40
C ILE A 183 -21.65 5.10 3.91
N LYS A 184 -22.54 4.61 4.78
CA LYS A 184 -23.96 4.50 4.49
C LYS A 184 -24.57 5.86 4.14
N THR A 185 -24.31 6.87 4.97
CA THR A 185 -24.82 8.22 4.78
C THR A 185 -24.34 8.83 3.46
N LEU A 186 -23.05 8.73 3.15
CA LEU A 186 -22.48 9.23 1.89
C LEU A 186 -23.10 8.53 0.68
N SER A 187 -23.35 7.22 0.78
CA SER A 187 -24.00 6.45 -0.28
C SER A 187 -25.46 6.84 -0.47
N ASP A 188 -26.23 6.96 0.62
CA ASP A 188 -27.65 7.34 0.60
C ASP A 188 -27.85 8.73 -0.04
N PHE A 189 -26.93 9.64 0.16
CA PHE A 189 -26.92 10.99 -0.43
C PHE A 189 -26.17 11.09 -1.76
N SER A 190 -25.65 9.99 -2.30
CA SER A 190 -24.84 9.96 -3.54
C SER A 190 -23.73 11.03 -3.57
N VAL A 191 -23.05 11.21 -2.44
CA VAL A 191 -21.98 12.19 -2.31
C VAL A 191 -20.82 11.83 -3.22
N ASN A 192 -20.30 12.81 -3.98
CA ASN A 192 -19.20 12.61 -4.93
C ASN A 192 -17.83 12.59 -4.20
N SER A 193 -17.73 11.77 -3.20
CA SER A 193 -16.49 11.55 -2.42
C SER A 193 -16.38 10.07 -2.07
N THR A 194 -15.23 9.48 -2.32
CA THR A 194 -14.97 8.07 -2.06
C THR A 194 -14.08 7.89 -0.84
N VAL A 195 -14.51 7.06 0.09
CA VAL A 195 -13.70 6.59 1.22
C VAL A 195 -13.08 5.24 0.85
N VAL A 196 -11.78 5.12 0.99
CA VAL A 196 -11.02 3.88 0.75
C VAL A 196 -10.44 3.42 2.08
N LEU A 197 -10.94 2.32 2.62
CA LEU A 197 -10.43 1.71 3.84
C LEU A 197 -9.46 0.58 3.50
N VAL A 198 -8.32 0.53 4.18
CA VAL A 198 -7.26 -0.47 3.92
C VAL A 198 -6.91 -1.18 5.22
N GLY A 199 -6.99 -2.52 5.23
CA GLY A 199 -6.74 -3.29 6.45
C GLY A 199 -6.59 -4.80 6.24
N VAL A 200 -6.54 -5.57 7.34
CA VAL A 200 -6.43 -7.03 7.31
C VAL A 200 -7.83 -7.67 7.19
N SER A 201 -7.89 -8.87 6.58
CA SER A 201 -9.14 -9.56 6.20
C SER A 201 -10.16 -9.70 7.31
N ASP A 202 -9.72 -10.04 8.53
CA ASP A 202 -10.64 -10.41 9.62
C ASP A 202 -11.49 -9.23 10.11
N THR A 203 -10.90 -8.03 10.16
CA THR A 203 -11.57 -6.82 10.63
C THR A 203 -12.59 -6.31 9.62
N ILE A 204 -12.29 -6.47 8.33
CA ILE A 204 -13.17 -6.00 7.25
C ILE A 204 -14.35 -6.94 7.03
N GLY A 205 -14.15 -8.25 7.23
CA GLY A 205 -15.25 -9.20 7.28
C GLY A 205 -16.29 -8.82 8.34
N GLN A 206 -15.86 -8.32 9.49
CA GLN A 206 -16.75 -7.81 10.55
C GLN A 206 -17.47 -6.52 10.14
N LEU A 207 -16.78 -5.57 9.52
CA LEU A 207 -17.38 -4.33 9.01
C LEU A 207 -18.54 -4.58 8.03
N VAL A 208 -18.38 -5.58 7.16
CA VAL A 208 -19.36 -5.91 6.12
C VAL A 208 -20.46 -6.83 6.66
N SER A 209 -20.16 -7.74 7.59
CA SER A 209 -21.12 -8.71 8.12
C SER A 209 -22.13 -8.08 9.07
N ASP A 210 -21.75 -7.06 9.82
CA ASP A 210 -22.61 -6.43 10.83
C ASP A 210 -23.68 -5.51 10.21
N HIS A 211 -23.53 -5.13 8.91
CA HIS A 211 -24.45 -4.21 8.23
C HIS A 211 -24.72 -4.59 6.78
N ALA A 212 -25.71 -5.45 6.54
CA ALA A 212 -26.10 -5.88 5.17
C ALA A 212 -26.41 -4.71 4.21
N SER A 213 -26.80 -3.54 4.72
CA SER A 213 -27.09 -2.35 3.92
C SER A 213 -25.85 -1.70 3.30
N ILE A 214 -24.66 -1.93 3.88
CA ILE A 214 -23.41 -1.32 3.42
C ILE A 214 -22.78 -2.08 2.24
N VAL A 215 -23.15 -3.34 2.05
CA VAL A 215 -22.59 -4.21 1.01
C VAL A 215 -22.74 -3.59 -0.39
N ARG A 216 -23.81 -2.85 -0.62
CA ARG A 216 -24.06 -2.17 -1.91
C ARG A 216 -23.24 -0.90 -2.10
N ALA A 217 -22.80 -0.30 -1.01
CA ALA A 217 -22.03 0.94 -0.99
C ALA A 217 -20.50 0.70 -1.06
N ILE A 218 -20.06 -0.56 -1.00
CA ILE A 218 -18.64 -0.91 -0.87
C ILE A 218 -18.20 -1.86 -1.98
N SER A 219 -17.22 -1.45 -2.74
CA SER A 219 -16.42 -2.32 -3.61
C SER A 219 -15.35 -3.03 -2.76
N GLN A 220 -15.46 -4.35 -2.65
CA GLN A 220 -14.55 -5.17 -1.85
C GLN A 220 -13.39 -5.67 -2.71
N ILE A 221 -12.17 -5.27 -2.37
CA ILE A 221 -10.96 -5.57 -3.12
C ILE A 221 -10.05 -6.46 -2.28
N PHE A 222 -10.14 -7.76 -2.52
CA PHE A 222 -9.30 -8.75 -1.84
C PHE A 222 -7.93 -8.87 -2.51
N LEU A 223 -6.87 -8.52 -1.79
CA LEU A 223 -5.50 -8.75 -2.24
C LEU A 223 -5.01 -10.14 -1.81
N ARG A 224 -5.02 -11.06 -2.77
CA ARG A 224 -4.37 -12.38 -2.63
C ARG A 224 -2.84 -12.25 -2.63
N ARG A 225 -2.15 -13.33 -2.33
CA ARG A 225 -0.71 -13.43 -2.63
C ARG A 225 -0.48 -13.25 -4.13
N MET A 226 0.63 -12.64 -4.51
CA MET A 226 0.99 -12.43 -5.92
C MET A 226 1.29 -13.75 -6.60
N LEU A 227 0.86 -13.89 -7.85
CA LEU A 227 1.23 -15.04 -8.67
C LEU A 227 2.73 -14.97 -9.05
N PRO A 228 3.35 -16.11 -9.36
CA PRO A 228 4.75 -16.14 -9.81
C PRO A 228 5.07 -15.17 -10.94
N ARG A 229 4.16 -15.03 -11.91
CA ARG A 229 4.31 -14.06 -13.02
C ARG A 229 4.31 -12.60 -12.55
N GLU A 230 3.54 -12.28 -11.51
CA GLU A 230 3.48 -10.91 -10.96
C GLU A 230 4.74 -10.57 -10.17
N LEU A 231 5.28 -11.53 -9.39
CA LEU A 231 6.57 -11.37 -8.71
C LEU A 231 7.71 -11.23 -9.71
N LYS A 232 7.65 -11.95 -10.85
CA LYS A 232 8.65 -11.84 -11.91
C LYS A 232 8.70 -10.43 -12.49
N VAL A 233 7.58 -9.72 -12.61
CA VAL A 233 7.55 -8.32 -13.07
C VAL A 233 8.41 -7.40 -12.20
N ILE A 234 8.53 -7.68 -10.89
CA ILE A 234 9.42 -6.93 -9.99
C ILE A 234 10.88 -7.10 -10.44
N LEU A 235 11.30 -8.32 -10.76
CA LEU A 235 12.65 -8.62 -11.23
C LEU A 235 12.91 -8.03 -12.63
N ASP A 236 11.95 -8.20 -13.54
CA ASP A 236 12.04 -7.65 -14.90
C ASP A 236 12.15 -6.10 -14.88
N THR A 237 11.47 -5.45 -13.95
CA THR A 237 11.58 -4.00 -13.73
C THR A 237 12.97 -3.63 -13.23
N ALA A 238 13.51 -4.42 -12.31
CA ALA A 238 14.85 -4.23 -11.79
C ALA A 238 15.93 -4.44 -12.89
N GLU A 239 15.79 -5.48 -13.70
CA GLU A 239 16.68 -5.71 -14.85
C GLU A 239 16.76 -4.48 -15.77
N LYS A 240 15.60 -3.95 -16.15
CA LYS A 240 15.52 -2.78 -17.04
C LYS A 240 16.13 -1.52 -16.43
N ARG A 241 15.95 -1.31 -15.12
CA ARG A 241 16.40 -0.08 -14.45
C ARG A 241 17.86 -0.11 -14.01
N LEU A 242 18.35 -1.29 -13.69
CA LEU A 242 19.74 -1.47 -13.19
C LEU A 242 20.70 -1.91 -14.29
N GLY A 243 20.21 -2.37 -15.45
CA GLY A 243 21.06 -2.93 -16.49
C GLY A 243 21.67 -4.27 -16.08
N VAL A 244 21.03 -5.03 -15.21
CA VAL A 244 21.42 -6.37 -14.78
C VAL A 244 20.48 -7.40 -15.39
N LYS A 245 20.87 -8.68 -15.30
CA LYS A 245 20.03 -9.80 -15.72
C LYS A 245 20.06 -10.93 -14.70
N PHE A 246 18.91 -11.40 -14.32
CA PHE A 246 18.77 -12.62 -13.51
C PHE A 246 18.74 -13.84 -14.44
N THR A 247 19.51 -14.87 -14.14
CA THR A 247 19.34 -16.15 -14.83
C THR A 247 17.96 -16.72 -14.51
N ASP A 248 17.45 -17.57 -15.38
CA ASP A 248 16.12 -18.17 -15.17
C ASP A 248 16.05 -18.92 -13.84
N GLU A 249 17.12 -19.65 -13.48
CA GLU A 249 17.22 -20.36 -12.20
C GLU A 249 17.23 -19.40 -11.00
N ALA A 250 17.92 -18.25 -11.10
CA ALA A 250 17.94 -17.25 -10.07
C ALA A 250 16.55 -16.60 -9.88
N ALA A 251 15.91 -16.22 -10.98
CA ALA A 251 14.58 -15.63 -10.96
C ALA A 251 13.52 -16.59 -10.40
N GLN A 252 13.51 -17.85 -10.85
CA GLN A 252 12.61 -18.89 -10.34
C GLN A 252 12.83 -19.14 -8.85
N LEU A 253 14.08 -19.21 -8.39
CA LEU A 253 14.40 -19.41 -6.98
C LEU A 253 13.90 -18.24 -6.11
N ILE A 254 14.13 -17.00 -6.54
CA ILE A 254 13.61 -15.80 -5.83
C ILE A 254 12.10 -15.82 -5.74
N VAL A 255 11.41 -16.09 -6.86
CA VAL A 255 9.94 -16.13 -6.93
C VAL A 255 9.40 -17.24 -6.03
N HIS A 256 10.00 -18.43 -6.07
CA HIS A 256 9.59 -19.58 -5.25
C HIS A 256 9.72 -19.26 -3.75
N ILE A 257 10.87 -18.73 -3.30
CA ILE A 257 11.10 -18.41 -1.88
C ILE A 257 10.20 -17.26 -1.41
N SER A 258 9.84 -16.35 -2.30
CA SER A 258 8.96 -15.21 -1.96
C SER A 258 7.54 -15.63 -1.61
N GLN A 259 7.07 -16.81 -1.98
CA GLN A 259 5.77 -17.37 -1.61
C GLN A 259 4.60 -16.39 -1.84
N GLY A 260 4.65 -15.64 -2.93
CA GLY A 260 3.63 -14.65 -3.28
C GLY A 260 3.70 -13.33 -2.50
N LEU A 261 4.69 -13.13 -1.65
CA LEU A 261 4.87 -11.91 -0.86
C LEU A 261 5.93 -10.99 -1.50
N PRO A 262 5.56 -9.87 -2.12
CA PRO A 262 6.47 -8.99 -2.86
C PRO A 262 7.62 -8.44 -1.99
N HIS A 263 7.39 -8.26 -0.69
CA HIS A 263 8.44 -7.86 0.24
C HIS A 263 9.69 -8.75 0.16
N TYR A 264 9.50 -10.08 0.09
CA TYR A 264 10.62 -11.01 -0.01
C TYR A 264 11.29 -10.97 -1.38
N THR A 265 10.53 -10.78 -2.47
CA THR A 265 11.12 -10.59 -3.81
C THR A 265 12.03 -9.35 -3.83
N HIS A 266 11.58 -8.24 -3.25
CA HIS A 266 12.40 -7.04 -3.12
C HIS A 266 13.63 -7.27 -2.23
N LEU A 267 13.46 -7.97 -1.11
CA LEU A 267 14.57 -8.24 -0.17
C LEU A 267 15.64 -9.12 -0.81
N ILE A 268 15.23 -10.27 -1.35
CA ILE A 268 16.17 -11.23 -1.94
C ILE A 268 16.79 -10.63 -3.21
N GLY A 269 16.02 -9.97 -4.08
CA GLY A 269 16.52 -9.31 -5.28
C GLY A 269 17.59 -8.26 -4.98
N LEU A 270 17.35 -7.39 -3.98
CA LEU A 270 18.33 -6.39 -3.53
C LEU A 270 19.65 -7.03 -3.11
N HIS A 271 19.58 -8.05 -2.26
CA HIS A 271 20.78 -8.70 -1.75
C HIS A 271 21.49 -9.54 -2.82
N SER A 272 20.77 -10.11 -3.79
CA SER A 272 21.35 -10.84 -4.93
C SER A 272 22.17 -9.91 -5.82
N VAL A 273 21.64 -8.73 -6.17
CA VAL A 273 22.39 -7.71 -6.92
C VAL A 273 23.65 -7.31 -6.15
N ARG A 274 23.55 -7.07 -4.86
CA ARG A 274 24.71 -6.71 -4.04
C ARG A 274 25.73 -7.84 -3.92
N ALA A 275 25.32 -9.09 -3.88
CA ALA A 275 26.19 -10.24 -3.86
C ALA A 275 26.98 -10.37 -5.17
N ALA A 276 26.32 -10.24 -6.32
CA ALA A 276 26.94 -10.25 -7.64
C ALA A 276 27.95 -9.12 -7.79
N VAL A 277 27.62 -7.91 -7.35
CA VAL A 277 28.55 -6.75 -7.37
C VAL A 277 29.82 -7.02 -6.57
N ARG A 278 29.70 -7.58 -5.36
CA ARG A 278 30.85 -7.91 -4.50
C ARG A 278 31.78 -8.96 -5.11
N GLN A 279 31.27 -9.83 -5.97
CA GLN A 279 32.06 -10.86 -6.67
C GLN A 279 32.70 -10.38 -7.97
N GLY A 280 32.45 -9.13 -8.37
CA GLY A 280 32.95 -8.58 -9.62
C GLY A 280 32.32 -9.20 -10.87
N SER A 281 31.13 -9.79 -10.73
CA SER A 281 30.39 -10.50 -11.78
C SER A 281 29.13 -9.77 -12.28
N PRO A 282 29.14 -8.43 -12.48
CA PRO A 282 28.05 -7.78 -13.15
C PRO A 282 28.14 -8.09 -14.66
N PRO A 283 27.04 -8.18 -15.37
CA PRO A 283 25.68 -7.84 -15.00
C PRO A 283 24.76 -9.05 -14.73
N ASN A 284 25.29 -10.30 -14.70
CA ASN A 284 24.46 -11.50 -14.56
C ASN A 284 24.39 -11.94 -13.09
N ILE A 285 23.18 -12.13 -12.61
CA ILE A 285 22.88 -12.61 -11.25
C ILE A 285 22.49 -14.07 -11.36
N ASP A 286 23.26 -14.93 -10.74
CA ASP A 286 23.05 -16.37 -10.78
C ASP A 286 22.46 -16.94 -9.48
N ARG A 287 22.23 -18.23 -9.45
CA ARG A 287 21.70 -18.95 -8.31
C ARG A 287 22.58 -18.83 -7.04
N ASN A 288 23.92 -18.74 -7.20
CA ASN A 288 24.83 -18.61 -6.06
C ASN A 288 24.71 -17.24 -5.41
N ASP A 289 24.47 -16.19 -6.21
CA ASP A 289 24.20 -14.84 -5.69
C ASP A 289 22.92 -14.82 -4.85
N VAL A 290 21.89 -15.58 -5.26
CA VAL A 290 20.65 -15.72 -4.48
C VAL A 290 20.92 -16.45 -3.16
N PHE A 291 21.71 -17.51 -3.12
CA PHE A 291 22.05 -18.17 -1.87
C PHE A 291 22.79 -17.26 -0.89
N LYS A 292 23.75 -16.47 -1.38
CA LYS A 292 24.45 -15.46 -0.58
C LYS A 292 23.50 -14.37 -0.08
N ALA A 293 22.56 -13.97 -0.93
CA ALA A 293 21.51 -13.02 -0.55
C ALA A 293 20.64 -13.56 0.60
N LEU A 294 20.28 -14.83 0.57
CA LEU A 294 19.51 -15.47 1.64
C LEU A 294 20.27 -15.53 2.97
N GLU A 295 21.57 -15.83 2.94
CA GLU A 295 22.40 -15.78 4.13
C GLU A 295 22.45 -14.38 4.75
N GLU A 296 22.63 -13.34 3.91
CA GLU A 296 22.62 -11.93 4.35
C GLU A 296 21.24 -11.52 4.87
N ALA A 297 20.17 -11.85 4.16
CA ALA A 297 18.81 -11.54 4.59
C ALA A 297 18.47 -12.19 5.94
N THR A 298 18.93 -13.43 6.16
CA THR A 298 18.73 -14.14 7.44
C THR A 298 19.50 -13.47 8.58
N LYS A 299 20.72 -13.00 8.34
CA LYS A 299 21.50 -12.25 9.32
C LYS A 299 20.83 -10.93 9.70
N GLN A 300 20.19 -10.28 8.74
CA GLN A 300 19.47 -9.00 8.93
C GLN A 300 18.02 -9.18 9.33
N SER A 301 17.53 -10.43 9.47
CA SER A 301 16.15 -10.66 9.90
C SER A 301 15.91 -9.95 11.23
N GLU A 302 14.74 -9.30 11.32
CA GLU A 302 14.39 -8.49 12.49
C GLU A 302 14.57 -9.26 13.79
N GLN A 303 15.13 -8.62 14.80
CA GLN A 303 15.27 -9.17 16.14
C GLN A 303 13.94 -9.74 16.65
N SER A 304 12.83 -9.09 16.33
CA SER A 304 11.48 -9.55 16.66
C SER A 304 11.09 -10.90 16.03
N ALA A 305 11.60 -11.23 14.84
CA ALA A 305 11.37 -12.54 14.23
C ALA A 305 12.19 -13.62 14.92
N ARG A 306 13.43 -13.30 15.26
CA ARG A 306 14.31 -14.20 16.05
C ARG A 306 13.75 -14.44 17.45
N ASP A 307 13.25 -13.38 18.10
CA ASP A 307 12.64 -13.47 19.42
C ASP A 307 11.36 -14.30 19.41
N ARG A 308 10.52 -14.15 18.36
CA ARG A 308 9.32 -14.99 18.17
C ARG A 308 9.69 -16.44 17.95
N HIS A 309 10.65 -16.73 17.09
CA HIS A 309 11.14 -18.09 16.86
C HIS A 309 11.75 -18.66 18.15
N SER A 310 12.58 -17.89 18.85
CA SER A 310 13.16 -18.29 20.14
C SER A 310 12.07 -18.64 21.16
N ARG A 311 11.06 -17.76 21.33
CA ARG A 311 9.93 -18.03 22.24
C ARG A 311 9.13 -19.27 21.83
N ALA A 312 8.88 -19.45 20.54
CA ALA A 312 8.14 -20.61 20.02
C ALA A 312 8.92 -21.93 20.16
N THR A 313 10.24 -21.85 20.22
CA THR A 313 11.11 -23.04 20.32
C THR A 313 11.75 -23.21 21.72
N HIS A 314 11.59 -22.21 22.60
CA HIS A 314 12.15 -22.29 23.95
C HIS A 314 11.28 -23.17 24.84
N SER A 315 11.91 -24.16 25.50
CA SER A 315 11.27 -24.99 26.50
C SER A 315 12.24 -25.30 27.59
N SER A 316 11.75 -25.32 28.83
CA SER A 316 12.50 -25.81 30.01
C SER A 316 12.59 -27.34 30.02
N HIS A 317 11.81 -28.06 29.20
CA HIS A 317 11.88 -29.51 29.10
C HIS A 317 12.89 -29.95 28.02
N LYS A 318 13.83 -30.83 28.43
CA LYS A 318 14.91 -31.33 27.56
C LYS A 318 14.39 -32.13 26.35
N GLU A 319 13.18 -32.67 26.41
CA GLU A 319 12.53 -33.49 25.35
C GLU A 319 11.49 -32.71 24.51
N ALA A 320 11.52 -31.38 24.59
CA ALA A 320 10.54 -30.58 23.84
C ALA A 320 10.75 -30.65 22.32
N LEU A 321 9.74 -31.14 21.62
CA LEU A 321 9.74 -31.34 20.18
C LEU A 321 9.38 -30.09 19.36
N TYR A 322 9.39 -28.90 19.95
CA TYR A 322 8.97 -27.66 19.25
C TYR A 322 9.79 -27.33 18.01
N ARG A 323 11.12 -27.49 18.06
CA ARG A 323 11.98 -27.27 16.88
C ARG A 323 11.75 -28.31 15.77
N PRO A 324 11.73 -29.62 16.06
CA PRO A 324 11.39 -30.63 15.06
C PRO A 324 10.00 -30.44 14.46
N ILE A 325 8.99 -30.08 15.27
CA ILE A 325 7.62 -29.84 14.80
C ILE A 325 7.59 -28.62 13.85
N LEU A 326 8.21 -27.49 14.23
CA LEU A 326 8.27 -26.32 13.36
C LEU A 326 9.03 -26.61 12.05
N LEU A 327 10.09 -27.38 12.11
CA LEU A 327 10.82 -27.84 10.91
C LEU A 327 9.96 -28.75 10.05
N ALA A 328 9.25 -29.70 10.64
CA ALA A 328 8.34 -30.59 9.92
C ALA A 328 7.21 -29.80 9.23
N CYS A 329 6.61 -28.81 9.92
CA CYS A 329 5.61 -27.93 9.35
C CYS A 329 6.17 -27.11 8.17
N ALA A 330 7.39 -26.58 8.30
CA ALA A 330 8.03 -25.83 7.22
C ALA A 330 8.34 -26.71 6.00
N VAL A 331 8.83 -27.94 6.23
CA VAL A 331 9.09 -28.92 5.16
C VAL A 331 7.79 -29.36 4.48
N ALA A 332 6.74 -29.65 5.27
CA ALA A 332 5.43 -30.02 4.72
C ALA A 332 4.81 -28.90 3.89
N ALA A 333 4.91 -27.65 4.35
CA ALA A 333 4.45 -26.50 3.59
C ALA A 333 5.23 -26.30 2.27
N ALA A 334 6.54 -26.57 2.26
CA ALA A 334 7.34 -26.51 1.06
C ALA A 334 6.96 -27.63 0.06
N GLN A 335 6.73 -28.86 0.55
CA GLN A 335 6.35 -29.99 -0.30
C GLN A 335 4.94 -29.90 -0.89
N GLN A 336 3.98 -29.27 -0.20
CA GLN A 336 2.64 -29.04 -0.74
C GLN A 336 2.63 -28.05 -1.91
N HIS A 337 3.63 -27.19 -2.02
CA HIS A 337 3.76 -26.27 -3.15
C HIS A 337 4.45 -26.86 -4.38
N ASP A 338 5.20 -27.96 -4.23
CA ASP A 338 5.81 -28.65 -5.36
C ASP A 338 4.81 -29.59 -6.08
N ALA A 339 3.59 -29.75 -5.54
CA ALA A 339 2.54 -30.63 -6.07
C ALA A 339 1.39 -29.88 -6.79
N LEU A 340 1.45 -28.58 -6.92
CA LEU A 340 0.51 -27.69 -7.63
C LEU A 340 1.22 -26.93 -8.76
#